data_551415fb58a126454a5b46783aa8786e
#
_entry.id   551415fb58a126454a5b46783aa8786e
#
_cell.length_a   1.000
_cell.length_b   1.000
_cell.length_c   1.000
_cell.angle_alpha   90.00
_cell.angle_beta   90.00
_cell.angle_gamma   90.00
#
_symmetry.space_group_name_H-M   'P 1'
#
loop_
_entity.id
_entity.type
_entity.pdbx_description
1 polymer ?
#
loop_
_entity_poly.entity_id
_entity_poly.type
_entity_poly.pdbx_seq_one_letter_code
_entity_poly.pdbx_strand_id
1 'polypeptide(L)'
;MRRILVCAAAAALVLTGCSDPLAGNRQQQGIVLGSADFAESEVLMHIYAEALRSTGTEVETTPRIGAREFYVQAVRDGEITVMPDYTGNLLEQLDPESAATETGQVRRELDRALPPELQLLQHAPAEDTDVLTVTGDTAADGVRSMQDLGPRCREFVLGAPAEWKQRWQERIAELYDCRFAEIRSVEAGTLTVDALTGGDIQVANLFSTSAQIRANGLVPLDDPKNMFPAQNVVPLVHRDALDPQQTAVLDRVSASLDTADLTRLNERLEQDKANPVDVAREYVRELGI
;
A
#
# COMPACT_ATOMS: atom_id res chain seq x y z
N MET A 1 -10.98 -46.38 83.48
CA MET A 1 -10.99 -47.04 82.16
C MET A 1 -11.50 -46.04 81.15
N ARG A 2 -10.62 -45.29 80.48
CA ARG A 2 -10.94 -44.19 79.57
C ARG A 2 -10.63 -44.68 78.13
N ARG A 3 -11.65 -44.79 77.32
CA ARG A 3 -11.55 -45.12 75.89
C ARG A 3 -11.25 -43.82 75.12
N ILE A 4 -10.09 -43.81 74.45
CA ILE A 4 -9.68 -42.72 73.54
C ILE A 4 -10.10 -43.11 72.11
N LEU A 5 -11.02 -42.31 71.54
CA LEU A 5 -11.38 -42.38 70.12
C LEU A 5 -10.35 -41.55 69.33
N VAL A 6 -9.68 -42.23 68.39
CA VAL A 6 -8.79 -41.56 67.41
C VAL A 6 -9.63 -41.29 66.18
N CYS A 7 -9.89 -40.00 65.88
CA CYS A 7 -10.47 -39.55 64.63
C CYS A 7 -9.36 -39.35 63.58
N ALA A 8 -9.33 -40.17 62.53
CA ALA A 8 -8.51 -39.99 61.37
C ALA A 8 -9.16 -38.91 60.45
N ALA A 9 -8.53 -37.74 60.30
CA ALA A 9 -8.89 -36.75 59.36
C ALA A 9 -8.18 -37.00 58.02
N ALA A 10 -8.92 -37.36 56.98
CA ALA A 10 -8.41 -37.46 55.62
C ALA A 10 -8.28 -36.06 55.01
N ALA A 11 -7.07 -35.57 54.76
CA ALA A 11 -6.80 -34.32 54.07
C ALA A 11 -6.90 -34.57 52.56
N ALA A 12 -7.96 -34.06 51.92
CA ALA A 12 -8.08 -34.00 50.47
C ALA A 12 -7.22 -32.83 49.95
N LEU A 13 -6.11 -33.14 49.26
CA LEU A 13 -5.31 -32.16 48.51
C LEU A 13 -6.08 -31.78 47.25
N VAL A 14 -6.67 -30.56 47.25
CA VAL A 14 -7.18 -29.93 46.07
C VAL A 14 -5.98 -29.32 45.33
N LEU A 15 -5.57 -29.96 44.23
CA LEU A 15 -4.64 -29.41 43.25
C LEU A 15 -5.37 -28.30 42.48
N THR A 16 -5.30 -27.06 42.96
CA THR A 16 -5.64 -25.87 42.16
C THR A 16 -4.53 -25.71 41.12
N GLY A 17 -4.80 -26.10 39.87
CA GLY A 17 -3.97 -25.77 38.74
C GLY A 17 -3.87 -24.25 38.64
N CYS A 18 -2.69 -23.68 38.77
CA CYS A 18 -2.36 -22.32 38.41
C CYS A 18 -2.48 -22.22 36.87
N SER A 19 -3.66 -21.84 36.37
CA SER A 19 -3.74 -21.27 35.04
C SER A 19 -3.02 -19.92 35.10
N ASP A 20 -2.01 -19.76 34.29
CA ASP A 20 -1.25 -18.53 34.12
C ASP A 20 -2.23 -17.41 33.69
N PRO A 21 -2.50 -16.38 34.51
CA PRO A 21 -3.41 -15.31 34.15
C PRO A 21 -2.89 -14.43 33.00
N LEU A 22 -1.63 -14.61 32.58
CA LEU A 22 -1.04 -13.88 31.45
C LEU A 22 -1.16 -14.66 30.13
N ALA A 23 -1.51 -15.94 30.15
CA ALA A 23 -1.72 -16.73 28.92
C ALA A 23 -3.09 -16.45 28.25
N GLY A 24 -4.01 -15.79 28.95
CA GLY A 24 -5.37 -15.51 28.47
C GLY A 24 -5.58 -14.17 27.77
N ASN A 25 -4.59 -13.26 27.76
CA ASN A 25 -4.82 -11.88 27.37
C ASN A 25 -4.26 -11.48 26.00
N ARG A 26 -3.69 -12.41 25.21
CA ARG A 26 -3.26 -12.13 23.84
C ARG A 26 -4.36 -12.28 22.79
N GLN A 27 -5.52 -12.84 23.14
CA GLN A 27 -6.64 -13.06 22.23
C GLN A 27 -7.76 -12.00 22.29
N GLN A 28 -7.54 -10.89 23.00
CA GLN A 28 -8.53 -9.80 23.14
C GLN A 28 -8.02 -8.42 22.72
N GLN A 29 -6.88 -8.31 22.05
CA GLN A 29 -6.59 -7.09 21.32
C GLN A 29 -7.37 -7.16 20.01
N GLY A 30 -8.34 -6.23 19.81
CA GLY A 30 -9.10 -6.11 18.58
C GLY A 30 -8.16 -5.96 17.37
N ILE A 31 -8.62 -6.33 16.18
CA ILE A 31 -7.87 -6.13 14.94
C ILE A 31 -7.72 -4.63 14.70
N VAL A 32 -6.49 -4.13 14.58
CA VAL A 32 -6.17 -2.72 14.31
C VAL A 32 -5.65 -2.59 12.88
N LEU A 33 -6.30 -1.77 12.06
CA LEU A 33 -5.82 -1.44 10.72
C LEU A 33 -5.20 -0.05 10.71
N GLY A 34 -4.06 0.09 10.02
CA GLY A 34 -3.39 1.37 9.83
C GLY A 34 -3.45 1.88 8.40
N SER A 35 -3.16 3.17 8.19
CA SER A 35 -2.88 3.75 6.88
C SER A 35 -1.65 4.66 6.90
N ALA A 36 -0.98 4.80 5.75
CA ALA A 36 -0.02 5.85 5.52
C ALA A 36 -0.73 7.23 5.41
N ASP A 37 0.06 8.32 5.37
CA ASP A 37 -0.47 9.69 5.42
C ASP A 37 -0.88 10.22 4.04
N PHE A 38 -1.73 9.47 3.32
CA PHE A 38 -2.37 9.92 2.07
C PHE A 38 -3.71 9.24 1.85
N ALA A 39 -4.56 9.86 1.03
CA ALA A 39 -5.98 9.53 0.91
C ALA A 39 -6.24 8.11 0.38
N GLU A 40 -5.47 7.64 -0.62
CA GLU A 40 -5.61 6.29 -1.18
C GLU A 40 -5.32 5.22 -0.13
N SER A 41 -4.23 5.37 0.66
CA SER A 41 -3.93 4.45 1.75
C SER A 41 -5.03 4.42 2.82
N GLU A 42 -5.62 5.59 3.11
CA GLU A 42 -6.72 5.69 4.08
C GLU A 42 -7.99 4.97 3.60
N VAL A 43 -8.37 5.13 2.33
CA VAL A 43 -9.53 4.40 1.79
C VAL A 43 -9.28 2.89 1.70
N LEU A 44 -8.07 2.46 1.33
CA LEU A 44 -7.69 1.05 1.33
C LEU A 44 -7.78 0.43 2.74
N MET A 45 -7.28 1.14 3.76
CA MET A 45 -7.44 0.74 5.17
C MET A 45 -8.92 0.53 5.51
N HIS A 46 -9.79 1.47 5.14
CA HIS A 46 -11.22 1.35 5.41
C HIS A 46 -11.89 0.23 4.62
N ILE A 47 -11.48 -0.04 3.37
CA ILE A 47 -11.99 -1.16 2.57
C ILE A 47 -11.68 -2.49 3.27
N TYR A 48 -10.43 -2.73 3.68
CA TYR A 48 -10.07 -3.94 4.42
C TYR A 48 -10.74 -4.02 5.80
N ALA A 49 -10.91 -2.88 6.48
CA ALA A 49 -11.63 -2.82 7.75
C ALA A 49 -13.12 -3.20 7.62
N GLU A 50 -13.83 -2.67 6.61
CA GLU A 50 -15.24 -3.02 6.35
C GLU A 50 -15.38 -4.49 5.95
N ALA A 51 -14.45 -5.03 5.16
CA ALA A 51 -14.43 -6.45 4.82
C ALA A 51 -14.27 -7.34 6.05
N LEU A 52 -13.38 -7.00 6.98
CA LEU A 52 -13.23 -7.71 8.26
C LEU A 52 -14.49 -7.59 9.13
N ARG A 53 -15.10 -6.40 9.22
CA ARG A 53 -16.35 -6.19 9.97
C ARG A 53 -17.49 -7.04 9.45
N SER A 54 -17.53 -7.34 8.13
CA SER A 54 -18.55 -8.23 7.54
C SER A 54 -18.50 -9.67 8.09
N THR A 55 -17.33 -10.09 8.61
CA THR A 55 -17.18 -11.41 9.28
C THR A 55 -17.61 -11.41 10.75
N GLY A 56 -18.05 -10.27 11.29
CA GLY A 56 -18.36 -10.10 12.72
C GLY A 56 -17.13 -9.72 13.57
N THR A 57 -15.98 -9.44 12.95
CA THR A 57 -14.76 -9.04 13.63
C THR A 57 -14.87 -7.60 14.16
N GLU A 58 -14.48 -7.36 15.41
CA GLU A 58 -14.27 -6.01 15.93
C GLU A 58 -12.97 -5.42 15.36
N VAL A 59 -13.10 -4.24 14.73
CA VAL A 59 -11.99 -3.60 14.01
C VAL A 59 -11.86 -2.14 14.42
N GLU A 60 -10.66 -1.78 14.85
CA GLU A 60 -10.22 -0.40 15.05
C GLU A 60 -9.41 0.09 13.86
N THR A 61 -9.40 1.40 13.61
CA THR A 61 -8.63 2.00 12.53
C THR A 61 -7.77 3.14 13.05
N THR A 62 -6.49 3.18 12.63
CA THR A 62 -5.53 4.23 12.95
C THR A 62 -5.04 4.86 11.65
N PRO A 63 -5.73 5.91 11.15
CA PRO A 63 -5.34 6.53 9.89
C PRO A 63 -4.10 7.40 10.05
N ARG A 64 -3.37 7.62 8.95
CA ARG A 64 -2.31 8.62 8.79
C ARG A 64 -1.16 8.48 9.79
N ILE A 65 -0.62 7.27 9.93
CA ILE A 65 0.49 6.96 10.84
C ILE A 65 1.80 7.68 10.43
N GLY A 66 1.93 8.04 9.15
CA GLY A 66 3.11 8.74 8.63
C GLY A 66 3.99 7.88 7.72
N ALA A 67 5.33 8.05 7.80
CA ALA A 67 6.27 7.40 6.90
C ALA A 67 6.36 5.87 7.11
N ARG A 68 6.81 5.15 6.04
CA ARG A 68 6.81 3.68 5.98
C ARG A 68 7.59 3.04 7.12
N GLU A 69 8.73 3.57 7.49
CA GLU A 69 9.52 3.03 8.60
C GLU A 69 8.74 2.95 9.91
N PHE A 70 7.86 3.91 10.19
CA PHE A 70 7.08 3.93 11.43
C PHE A 70 5.96 2.90 11.42
N TYR A 71 5.18 2.82 10.34
CA TYR A 71 4.09 1.86 10.31
C TYR A 71 4.55 0.41 10.11
N VAL A 72 5.64 0.15 9.38
CA VAL A 72 6.23 -1.19 9.29
C VAL A 72 6.71 -1.65 10.67
N GLN A 73 7.31 -0.76 11.46
CA GLN A 73 7.69 -1.09 12.83
C GLN A 73 6.46 -1.35 13.70
N ALA A 74 5.39 -0.54 13.60
CA ALA A 74 4.16 -0.75 14.36
C ALA A 74 3.48 -2.10 14.01
N VAL A 75 3.54 -2.55 12.75
CA VAL A 75 3.07 -3.90 12.37
C VAL A 75 3.97 -4.99 12.96
N ARG A 76 5.30 -4.81 12.96
CA ARG A 76 6.23 -5.76 13.58
C ARG A 76 6.00 -5.91 15.09
N ASP A 77 5.70 -4.81 15.76
CA ASP A 77 5.46 -4.78 17.22
C ASP A 77 4.04 -5.28 17.59
N GLY A 78 3.17 -5.50 16.59
CA GLY A 78 1.78 -5.94 16.78
C GLY A 78 0.85 -4.84 17.25
N GLU A 79 1.27 -3.56 17.21
CA GLU A 79 0.42 -2.40 17.49
C GLU A 79 -0.60 -2.18 16.36
N ILE A 80 -0.19 -2.47 15.12
CA ILE A 80 -1.04 -2.55 13.93
C ILE A 80 -1.09 -4.00 13.47
N THR A 81 -2.30 -4.50 13.21
CA THR A 81 -2.52 -5.87 12.75
C THR A 81 -2.39 -5.98 11.24
N VAL A 82 -2.98 -5.04 10.50
CA VAL A 82 -3.01 -5.02 9.03
C VAL A 82 -2.71 -3.61 8.54
N MET A 83 -1.84 -3.53 7.54
CA MET A 83 -1.47 -2.29 6.85
C MET A 83 -1.51 -2.52 5.34
N PRO A 84 -2.37 -1.83 4.57
CA PRO A 84 -2.24 -1.82 3.12
C PRO A 84 -0.96 -1.08 2.72
N ASP A 85 -0.13 -1.73 1.90
CA ASP A 85 1.13 -1.18 1.42
C ASP A 85 1.34 -1.53 -0.06
N TYR A 86 2.44 -1.12 -0.66
CA TYR A 86 2.79 -1.28 -2.07
C TYR A 86 4.07 -2.09 -2.20
N THR A 87 4.02 -3.14 -3.01
CA THR A 87 5.04 -4.19 -3.05
C THR A 87 6.46 -3.68 -3.34
N GLY A 88 6.63 -2.79 -4.32
CA GLY A 88 7.94 -2.28 -4.70
C GLY A 88 8.55 -1.36 -3.65
N ASN A 89 7.77 -0.42 -3.11
CA ASN A 89 8.26 0.49 -2.08
C ASN A 89 8.52 -0.21 -0.74
N LEU A 90 7.75 -1.27 -0.43
CA LEU A 90 8.02 -2.10 0.74
C LEU A 90 9.30 -2.93 0.55
N LEU A 91 9.55 -3.44 -0.66
CA LEU A 91 10.79 -4.13 -1.00
C LEU A 91 11.99 -3.19 -0.86
N GLU A 92 11.93 -1.98 -1.42
CA GLU A 92 12.99 -0.97 -1.30
C GLU A 92 13.30 -0.64 0.18
N GLN A 93 12.28 -0.59 1.04
CA GLN A 93 12.47 -0.37 2.48
C GLN A 93 13.18 -1.54 3.18
N LEU A 94 12.89 -2.79 2.78
CA LEU A 94 13.41 -3.98 3.45
C LEU A 94 14.72 -4.50 2.84
N ASP A 95 14.91 -4.29 1.52
CA ASP A 95 16.09 -4.66 0.75
C ASP A 95 16.38 -3.59 -0.32
N PRO A 96 17.06 -2.49 0.06
CA PRO A 96 17.36 -1.39 -0.86
C PRO A 96 18.33 -1.76 -1.99
N GLU A 97 19.00 -2.90 -1.93
CA GLU A 97 19.89 -3.41 -2.99
C GLU A 97 19.15 -4.22 -4.06
N SER A 98 17.85 -4.51 -3.86
CA SER A 98 17.05 -5.24 -4.84
C SER A 98 16.90 -4.43 -6.14
N ALA A 99 17.10 -5.12 -7.26
CA ALA A 99 16.89 -4.57 -8.61
C ALA A 99 15.59 -5.09 -9.27
N ALA A 100 14.70 -5.73 -8.49
CA ALA A 100 13.46 -6.29 -8.97
C ALA A 100 12.49 -5.18 -9.42
N THR A 101 11.91 -5.36 -10.62
CA THR A 101 10.93 -4.41 -11.18
C THR A 101 9.63 -5.06 -11.60
N GLU A 102 9.67 -6.34 -12.02
CA GLU A 102 8.50 -7.09 -12.45
C GLU A 102 7.69 -7.59 -11.24
N THR A 103 6.35 -7.53 -11.28
CA THR A 103 5.44 -7.96 -10.21
C THR A 103 5.86 -9.28 -9.55
N GLY A 104 6.09 -10.32 -10.37
CA GLY A 104 6.44 -11.64 -9.83
C GLY A 104 7.84 -11.70 -9.22
N GLN A 105 8.78 -10.87 -9.69
CA GLN A 105 10.12 -10.77 -9.12
C GLN A 105 10.10 -9.98 -7.82
N VAL A 106 9.47 -8.81 -7.82
CA VAL A 106 9.26 -7.97 -6.64
C VAL A 106 8.63 -8.79 -5.52
N ARG A 107 7.55 -9.53 -5.80
CA ARG A 107 6.89 -10.36 -4.80
C ARG A 107 7.80 -11.43 -4.22
N ARG A 108 8.57 -12.15 -5.05
CA ARG A 108 9.48 -13.20 -4.55
C ARG A 108 10.63 -12.64 -3.71
N GLU A 109 11.19 -11.49 -4.08
CA GLU A 109 12.26 -10.86 -3.32
C GLU A 109 11.73 -10.26 -2.02
N LEU A 110 10.55 -9.65 -2.07
CA LEU A 110 9.87 -9.14 -0.89
C LEU A 110 9.54 -10.26 0.12
N ASP A 111 9.03 -11.41 -0.33
CA ASP A 111 8.77 -12.55 0.56
C ASP A 111 10.04 -13.07 1.26
N ARG A 112 11.23 -12.90 0.64
CA ARG A 112 12.53 -13.28 1.25
C ARG A 112 13.07 -12.22 2.21
N ALA A 113 12.77 -10.95 1.94
CA ALA A 113 13.23 -9.82 2.75
C ALA A 113 12.39 -9.58 4.01
N LEU A 114 11.19 -10.19 4.09
CA LEU A 114 10.29 -9.99 5.22
C LEU A 114 10.89 -10.45 6.54
N PRO A 115 10.85 -9.61 7.59
CA PRO A 115 11.09 -10.04 8.97
C PRO A 115 10.13 -11.15 9.39
N PRO A 116 10.56 -12.05 10.31
CA PRO A 116 9.76 -13.21 10.72
C PRO A 116 8.42 -12.85 11.39
N GLU A 117 8.30 -11.64 11.94
CA GLU A 117 7.07 -11.14 12.57
C GLU A 117 6.03 -10.70 11.54
N LEU A 118 6.41 -10.51 10.28
CA LEU A 118 5.57 -10.02 9.21
C LEU A 118 5.12 -11.12 8.25
N GLN A 119 3.98 -10.89 7.63
CA GLN A 119 3.43 -11.73 6.57
C GLN A 119 2.75 -10.84 5.52
N LEU A 120 2.83 -11.22 4.25
CA LEU A 120 2.03 -10.64 3.18
C LEU A 120 0.87 -11.57 2.83
N LEU A 121 -0.30 -10.99 2.68
CA LEU A 121 -1.43 -11.68 2.08
C LEU A 121 -1.37 -11.63 0.54
N GLN A 122 -2.43 -12.03 -0.13
CA GLN A 122 -2.53 -11.91 -1.58
C GLN A 122 -2.45 -10.44 -2.00
N HIS A 123 -1.55 -10.10 -2.92
CA HIS A 123 -1.53 -8.77 -3.52
C HIS A 123 -2.67 -8.61 -4.53
N ALA A 124 -3.14 -7.39 -4.70
CA ALA A 124 -4.13 -7.04 -5.70
C ALA A 124 -3.51 -6.97 -7.11
N PRO A 125 -4.31 -7.17 -8.18
CA PRO A 125 -3.96 -6.72 -9.53
C PRO A 125 -3.72 -5.20 -9.61
N ALA A 126 -4.36 -4.44 -8.73
CA ALA A 126 -4.21 -2.99 -8.65
C ALA A 126 -2.78 -2.58 -8.35
N GLU A 127 -2.29 -1.60 -9.10
CA GLU A 127 -0.98 -0.97 -8.92
C GLU A 127 -1.12 0.55 -8.85
N ASP A 128 -0.29 1.18 -7.99
CA ASP A 128 -0.10 2.61 -7.99
C ASP A 128 1.39 2.94 -8.10
N THR A 129 1.86 3.03 -9.34
CA THR A 129 3.26 3.28 -9.68
C THR A 129 3.50 4.69 -10.19
N ASP A 130 4.73 5.16 -10.10
CA ASP A 130 5.17 6.36 -10.82
C ASP A 130 4.96 6.19 -12.32
N VAL A 131 4.46 7.23 -12.99
CA VAL A 131 4.34 7.29 -14.44
C VAL A 131 4.79 8.66 -14.97
N LEU A 132 5.59 8.68 -16.03
CA LEU A 132 5.83 9.92 -16.77
C LEU A 132 4.63 10.19 -17.67
N THR A 133 4.14 11.41 -17.61
CA THR A 133 2.89 11.81 -18.26
C THR A 133 3.10 13.06 -19.11
N VAL A 134 2.48 13.11 -20.27
CA VAL A 134 2.54 14.25 -21.19
C VAL A 134 1.14 14.75 -21.54
N THR A 135 1.04 15.91 -22.20
CA THR A 135 -0.23 16.38 -22.76
C THR A 135 -0.66 15.54 -23.97
N GLY A 136 -1.97 15.57 -24.31
CA GLY A 136 -2.49 14.93 -25.52
C GLY A 136 -1.80 15.41 -26.79
N ASP A 137 -1.42 16.69 -26.88
CA ASP A 137 -0.72 17.26 -28.02
C ASP A 137 0.69 16.66 -28.16
N THR A 138 1.46 16.58 -27.06
CA THR A 138 2.79 15.95 -27.05
C THR A 138 2.70 14.46 -27.44
N ALA A 139 1.66 13.76 -26.98
CA ALA A 139 1.42 12.38 -27.38
C ALA A 139 1.04 12.24 -28.85
N ALA A 140 0.27 13.20 -29.40
CA ALA A 140 -0.06 13.26 -30.84
C ALA A 140 1.18 13.52 -31.70
N ASP A 141 2.17 14.26 -31.18
CA ASP A 141 3.48 14.48 -31.81
C ASP A 141 4.43 13.28 -31.71
N GLY A 142 3.93 12.12 -31.27
CA GLY A 142 4.62 10.84 -31.31
C GLY A 142 5.37 10.45 -30.02
N VAL A 143 5.16 11.12 -28.88
CA VAL A 143 5.74 10.74 -27.59
C VAL A 143 4.69 9.98 -26.79
N ARG A 144 4.67 8.65 -26.91
CA ARG A 144 3.70 7.77 -26.21
C ARG A 144 4.35 6.77 -25.27
N SER A 145 5.67 6.66 -25.31
CA SER A 145 6.43 5.77 -24.43
C SER A 145 7.71 6.47 -23.96
N MET A 146 8.31 5.95 -22.92
CA MET A 146 9.64 6.39 -22.46
C MET A 146 10.72 6.11 -23.53
N GLN A 147 10.48 5.13 -24.41
CA GLN A 147 11.34 4.86 -25.57
C GLN A 147 11.28 5.98 -26.61
N ASP A 148 10.08 6.56 -26.86
CA ASP A 148 9.92 7.69 -27.76
C ASP A 148 10.45 8.99 -27.14
N LEU A 149 10.31 9.13 -25.83
CA LEU A 149 10.78 10.27 -25.06
C LEU A 149 12.30 10.38 -25.08
N GLY A 150 13.04 9.27 -24.97
CA GLY A 150 14.49 9.22 -24.82
C GLY A 150 15.27 10.17 -25.75
N PRO A 151 15.14 10.06 -27.08
CA PRO A 151 15.84 10.92 -28.04
C PRO A 151 15.50 12.40 -27.93
N ARG A 152 14.33 12.71 -27.37
CA ARG A 152 13.77 14.08 -27.27
C ARG A 152 13.86 14.69 -25.89
N CYS A 153 14.35 13.96 -24.88
CA CYS A 153 14.39 14.42 -23.49
C CYS A 153 15.02 15.79 -23.30
N ARG A 154 16.03 16.15 -24.11
CA ARG A 154 16.70 17.47 -24.06
C ARG A 154 15.81 18.62 -24.50
N GLU A 155 14.68 18.36 -25.09
CA GLU A 155 13.67 19.36 -25.50
C GLU A 155 12.69 19.68 -24.36
N PHE A 156 12.66 18.81 -23.31
CA PHE A 156 11.61 18.82 -22.30
C PHE A 156 12.14 19.15 -20.90
N VAL A 157 11.32 19.85 -20.14
CA VAL A 157 11.42 20.04 -18.70
C VAL A 157 10.53 19.02 -18.00
N LEU A 158 11.11 18.23 -17.08
CA LEU A 158 10.37 17.33 -16.23
C LEU A 158 9.96 18.05 -14.94
N GLY A 159 8.69 17.98 -14.57
CA GLY A 159 8.20 18.29 -13.22
C GLY A 159 8.04 17.01 -12.40
N ALA A 160 8.70 16.93 -11.25
CA ALA A 160 8.68 15.74 -10.40
C ALA A 160 8.98 16.11 -8.93
N PRO A 161 8.64 15.26 -7.94
CA PRO A 161 9.05 15.44 -6.55
C PRO A 161 10.57 15.57 -6.39
N ALA A 162 11.02 16.20 -5.30
CA ALA A 162 12.42 16.54 -5.10
C ALA A 162 13.35 15.31 -5.12
N GLU A 163 12.89 14.19 -4.54
CA GLU A 163 13.62 12.92 -4.48
C GLU A 163 13.75 12.21 -5.82
N TRP A 164 12.89 12.54 -6.80
CA TRP A 164 12.86 11.88 -8.11
C TRP A 164 14.22 11.92 -8.80
N LYS A 165 14.91 13.06 -8.72
CA LYS A 165 16.22 13.24 -9.34
C LYS A 165 17.26 12.28 -8.77
N GLN A 166 17.26 12.08 -7.46
CA GLN A 166 18.19 11.17 -6.78
C GLN A 166 17.89 9.71 -7.10
N ARG A 167 16.59 9.35 -7.17
CA ARG A 167 16.14 7.97 -7.39
C ARG A 167 16.27 7.54 -8.85
N TRP A 168 15.88 8.40 -9.80
CA TRP A 168 15.55 7.96 -11.16
C TRP A 168 16.40 8.60 -12.27
N GLN A 169 17.10 9.72 -12.04
CA GLN A 169 17.79 10.44 -13.11
C GLN A 169 18.84 9.61 -13.84
N GLU A 170 19.66 8.84 -13.11
CA GLU A 170 20.66 7.99 -13.75
C GLU A 170 20.03 6.78 -14.42
N ARG A 171 19.01 6.20 -13.79
CA ARG A 171 18.32 5.02 -14.33
C ARG A 171 17.58 5.31 -15.65
N ILE A 172 16.91 6.46 -15.77
CA ILE A 172 16.26 6.84 -17.04
C ILE A 172 17.30 7.12 -18.13
N ALA A 173 18.46 7.71 -17.76
CA ALA A 173 19.54 7.94 -18.68
C ALA A 173 20.15 6.62 -19.19
N GLU A 174 20.32 5.63 -18.32
CA GLU A 174 20.85 4.30 -18.68
C GLU A 174 19.87 3.50 -19.54
N LEU A 175 18.59 3.47 -19.14
CA LEU A 175 17.59 2.64 -19.80
C LEU A 175 17.11 3.24 -21.13
N TYR A 176 16.90 4.57 -21.17
CA TYR A 176 16.22 5.23 -22.28
C TYR A 176 17.06 6.29 -22.99
N ASP A 177 18.34 6.45 -22.61
CA ASP A 177 19.22 7.56 -23.08
C ASP A 177 18.55 8.94 -22.90
N CYS A 178 17.76 9.07 -21.84
CA CYS A 178 16.96 10.26 -21.57
C CYS A 178 17.69 11.17 -20.57
N ARG A 179 17.99 12.39 -21.00
CA ARG A 179 18.53 13.45 -20.16
C ARG A 179 17.71 14.72 -20.40
N PHE A 180 16.81 15.02 -19.44
CA PHE A 180 15.96 16.20 -19.51
C PHE A 180 16.77 17.50 -19.57
N ALA A 181 16.21 18.53 -20.24
CA ALA A 181 16.78 19.87 -20.22
C ALA A 181 16.87 20.44 -18.81
N GLU A 182 15.83 20.19 -18.02
CA GLU A 182 15.73 20.56 -16.59
C GLU A 182 14.84 19.53 -15.88
N ILE A 183 15.14 19.25 -14.61
CA ILE A 183 14.24 18.55 -13.69
C ILE A 183 13.84 19.56 -12.63
N ARG A 184 12.58 20.01 -12.67
CA ARG A 184 12.01 20.99 -11.76
C ARG A 184 11.29 20.28 -10.62
N SER A 185 11.61 20.67 -9.39
CA SER A 185 10.95 20.12 -8.20
C SER A 185 9.54 20.70 -8.08
N VAL A 186 8.53 19.84 -8.22
CA VAL A 186 7.11 20.15 -8.04
C VAL A 186 6.47 18.96 -7.32
N GLU A 187 5.68 19.23 -6.29
CA GLU A 187 4.93 18.19 -5.58
C GLU A 187 3.96 17.47 -6.53
N ALA A 188 3.92 16.14 -6.46
CA ALA A 188 3.00 15.34 -7.26
C ALA A 188 1.52 15.72 -6.99
N GLY A 189 0.70 15.74 -8.04
CA GLY A 189 -0.72 16.08 -7.94
C GLY A 189 -1.09 17.37 -8.69
N THR A 190 -2.02 18.14 -8.16
CA THR A 190 -2.64 19.29 -8.86
C THR A 190 -1.61 20.31 -9.35
N LEU A 191 -0.62 20.67 -8.54
CA LEU A 191 0.40 21.66 -8.94
C LEU A 191 1.23 21.19 -10.14
N THR A 192 1.57 19.92 -10.20
CA THR A 192 2.31 19.34 -11.33
C THR A 192 1.43 19.26 -12.58
N VAL A 193 0.15 18.93 -12.43
CA VAL A 193 -0.82 18.92 -13.53
C VAL A 193 -1.03 20.33 -14.08
N ASP A 194 -1.19 21.34 -13.22
CA ASP A 194 -1.34 22.74 -13.62
C ASP A 194 -0.09 23.25 -14.38
N ALA A 195 1.11 22.90 -13.90
CA ALA A 195 2.36 23.25 -14.59
C ALA A 195 2.48 22.56 -15.97
N LEU A 196 2.02 21.29 -16.09
CA LEU A 196 2.01 20.55 -17.35
C LEU A 196 1.02 21.14 -18.35
N THR A 197 -0.22 21.36 -17.93
CA THR A 197 -1.29 21.91 -18.77
C THR A 197 -1.06 23.38 -19.11
N GLY A 198 -0.40 24.12 -18.23
CA GLY A 198 0.03 25.51 -18.44
C GLY A 198 1.26 25.67 -19.33
N GLY A 199 1.98 24.57 -19.62
CA GLY A 199 3.18 24.57 -20.47
C GLY A 199 4.49 24.96 -19.76
N ASP A 200 4.46 25.14 -18.44
CA ASP A 200 5.64 25.41 -17.63
C ASP A 200 6.61 24.24 -17.58
N ILE A 201 6.09 23.03 -17.72
CA ILE A 201 6.79 21.75 -17.90
C ILE A 201 6.17 21.00 -19.08
N GLN A 202 6.86 20.02 -19.65
CA GLN A 202 6.36 19.25 -20.79
C GLN A 202 6.18 17.77 -20.46
N VAL A 203 6.80 17.32 -19.38
CA VAL A 203 6.65 15.96 -18.83
C VAL A 203 6.40 16.09 -17.32
N ALA A 204 5.45 15.35 -16.80
CA ALA A 204 5.14 15.29 -15.37
C ALA A 204 5.35 13.89 -14.82
N ASN A 205 5.93 13.75 -13.64
CA ASN A 205 5.84 12.52 -12.87
C ASN A 205 4.53 12.57 -12.06
N LEU A 206 3.64 11.64 -12.33
CA LEU A 206 2.39 11.44 -11.61
C LEU A 206 2.31 9.99 -11.11
N PHE A 207 1.24 9.65 -10.42
CA PHE A 207 0.93 8.27 -10.04
C PHE A 207 -0.11 7.68 -11.01
N SER A 208 0.00 6.39 -11.30
CA SER A 208 -0.84 5.70 -12.29
C SER A 208 -2.33 5.73 -11.95
N THR A 209 -2.67 5.85 -10.67
CA THR A 209 -4.04 5.93 -10.15
C THR A 209 -4.60 7.35 -10.08
N SER A 210 -3.80 8.37 -10.48
CA SER A 210 -4.23 9.77 -10.41
C SER A 210 -5.43 10.05 -11.32
N ALA A 211 -6.55 10.43 -10.72
CA ALA A 211 -7.75 10.85 -11.45
C ALA A 211 -7.52 12.06 -12.37
N GLN A 212 -6.50 12.87 -12.06
CA GLN A 212 -6.12 14.07 -12.82
C GLN A 212 -5.65 13.73 -14.24
N ILE A 213 -5.07 12.55 -14.46
CA ILE A 213 -4.61 12.10 -15.79
C ILE A 213 -5.79 12.11 -16.76
N ARG A 214 -6.87 11.41 -16.41
CA ARG A 214 -8.06 11.32 -17.24
C ARG A 214 -8.82 12.66 -17.31
N ALA A 215 -8.98 13.34 -16.17
CA ALA A 215 -9.72 14.59 -16.07
C ALA A 215 -9.15 15.71 -16.97
N ASN A 216 -7.84 15.70 -17.21
CA ASN A 216 -7.14 16.71 -18.02
C ASN A 216 -6.70 16.20 -19.41
N GLY A 217 -7.15 15.02 -19.83
CA GLY A 217 -6.78 14.45 -21.14
C GLY A 217 -5.28 14.20 -21.29
N LEU A 218 -4.61 13.93 -20.18
CA LEU A 218 -3.18 13.63 -20.16
C LEU A 218 -2.92 12.17 -20.59
N VAL A 219 -1.71 11.89 -21.05
CA VAL A 219 -1.30 10.59 -21.56
C VAL A 219 -0.11 10.08 -20.75
N PRO A 220 -0.29 9.04 -19.94
CA PRO A 220 0.84 8.35 -19.32
C PRO A 220 1.65 7.65 -20.41
N LEU A 221 2.98 7.71 -20.26
CA LEU A 221 3.92 7.06 -21.18
C LEU A 221 4.12 5.60 -20.80
N ASP A 222 4.10 4.72 -21.80
CA ASP A 222 4.47 3.31 -21.59
C ASP A 222 5.93 3.22 -21.14
N ASP A 223 6.20 2.33 -20.17
CA ASP A 223 7.54 2.01 -19.64
C ASP A 223 7.95 0.57 -20.03
N PRO A 224 8.35 0.30 -21.30
CA PRO A 224 8.60 -1.06 -21.78
C PRO A 224 9.85 -1.72 -21.16
N LYS A 225 10.65 -0.99 -20.38
CA LYS A 225 11.84 -1.52 -19.68
C LYS A 225 11.64 -1.61 -18.17
N ASN A 226 10.41 -1.35 -17.67
CA ASN A 226 10.04 -1.41 -16.28
C ASN A 226 11.05 -0.64 -15.40
N MET A 227 11.29 0.64 -15.74
CA MET A 227 12.15 1.51 -14.94
C MET A 227 11.57 1.68 -13.54
N PHE A 228 10.26 1.90 -13.48
CA PHE A 228 9.53 1.96 -12.23
C PHE A 228 9.15 0.54 -11.78
N PRO A 229 9.45 0.15 -10.52
CA PRO A 229 9.06 -1.15 -10.01
C PRO A 229 7.54 -1.28 -9.89
N ALA A 230 7.03 -2.50 -10.04
CA ALA A 230 5.64 -2.84 -9.79
C ALA A 230 5.25 -2.49 -8.35
N GLN A 231 4.09 -1.84 -8.20
CA GLN A 231 3.56 -1.33 -6.93
C GLN A 231 2.17 -1.91 -6.66
N ASN A 232 2.07 -3.24 -6.65
CA ASN A 232 0.80 -3.88 -6.35
C ASN A 232 0.39 -3.61 -4.90
N VAL A 233 -0.88 -3.25 -4.68
CA VAL A 233 -1.44 -3.14 -3.34
C VAL A 233 -1.39 -4.50 -2.65
N VAL A 234 -0.86 -4.54 -1.43
CA VAL A 234 -0.72 -5.77 -0.65
C VAL A 234 -1.00 -5.53 0.82
N PRO A 235 -1.83 -6.38 1.49
CA PRO A 235 -1.94 -6.31 2.95
C PRO A 235 -0.68 -6.85 3.61
N LEU A 236 0.05 -5.98 4.32
CA LEU A 236 1.11 -6.32 5.27
C LEU A 236 0.48 -6.61 6.63
N VAL A 237 0.77 -7.76 7.21
CA VAL A 237 0.08 -8.27 8.41
C VAL A 237 1.09 -8.69 9.47
N HIS A 238 0.78 -8.43 10.74
CA HIS A 238 1.47 -9.08 11.83
C HIS A 238 1.21 -10.59 11.77
N ARG A 239 2.29 -11.40 11.79
CA ARG A 239 2.20 -12.85 11.57
C ARG A 239 1.27 -13.51 12.58
N ASP A 240 0.46 -14.44 12.09
CA ASP A 240 -0.48 -15.25 12.89
C ASP A 240 -1.54 -14.43 13.66
N ALA A 241 -1.74 -13.16 13.31
CA ALA A 241 -2.74 -12.31 13.97
C ALA A 241 -4.15 -12.46 13.41
N LEU A 242 -4.29 -13.04 12.22
CA LEU A 242 -5.58 -13.26 11.54
C LEU A 242 -5.94 -14.74 11.51
N ASP A 243 -7.21 -15.03 11.71
CA ASP A 243 -7.74 -16.38 11.47
C ASP A 243 -7.95 -16.66 9.96
N PRO A 244 -8.24 -17.92 9.57
CA PRO A 244 -8.44 -18.27 8.15
C PRO A 244 -9.61 -17.54 7.47
N GLN A 245 -10.69 -17.22 8.21
CA GLN A 245 -11.85 -16.50 7.66
C GLN A 245 -11.51 -15.04 7.39
N GLN A 246 -10.80 -14.40 8.33
CA GLN A 246 -10.30 -13.03 8.19
C GLN A 246 -9.31 -12.91 7.04
N THR A 247 -8.38 -13.84 6.93
CA THR A 247 -7.43 -13.91 5.81
C THR A 247 -8.16 -14.05 4.47
N ALA A 248 -9.12 -14.99 4.39
CA ALA A 248 -9.86 -15.23 3.15
C ALA A 248 -10.68 -14.03 2.67
N VAL A 249 -11.26 -13.25 3.58
CA VAL A 249 -12.03 -12.05 3.18
C VAL A 249 -11.10 -10.94 2.67
N LEU A 250 -9.92 -10.76 3.27
CA LEU A 250 -8.93 -9.79 2.78
C LEU A 250 -8.37 -10.20 1.42
N ASP A 251 -8.04 -11.48 1.23
CA ASP A 251 -7.58 -12.01 -0.06
C ASP A 251 -8.65 -11.85 -1.16
N ARG A 252 -9.93 -12.01 -0.82
CA ARG A 252 -11.04 -11.77 -1.75
C ARG A 252 -11.14 -10.30 -2.17
N VAL A 253 -10.96 -9.35 -1.25
CA VAL A 253 -10.87 -7.91 -1.56
C VAL A 253 -9.70 -7.67 -2.50
N SER A 254 -8.51 -8.15 -2.14
CA SER A 254 -7.30 -7.97 -2.96
C SER A 254 -7.48 -8.54 -4.37
N ALA A 255 -8.03 -9.75 -4.50
CA ALA A 255 -8.25 -10.38 -5.81
C ALA A 255 -9.23 -9.60 -6.71
N SER A 256 -10.10 -8.78 -6.14
CA SER A 256 -11.13 -8.02 -6.86
C SER A 256 -10.72 -6.58 -7.17
N LEU A 257 -9.68 -6.06 -6.51
CA LEU A 257 -9.24 -4.68 -6.65
C LEU A 257 -8.29 -4.55 -7.84
N ASP A 258 -8.68 -3.78 -8.86
CA ASP A 258 -7.83 -3.43 -10.00
C ASP A 258 -7.44 -1.93 -10.01
N THR A 259 -6.53 -1.55 -10.92
CA THR A 259 -6.05 -0.15 -11.03
C THR A 259 -7.18 0.82 -11.45
N ALA A 260 -8.17 0.37 -12.20
CA ALA A 260 -9.31 1.21 -12.55
C ALA A 260 -10.20 1.48 -11.32
N ASP A 261 -10.33 0.52 -10.42
CA ASP A 261 -11.00 0.71 -9.14
C ASP A 261 -10.28 1.74 -8.27
N LEU A 262 -8.94 1.65 -8.14
CA LEU A 262 -8.16 2.66 -7.41
C LEU A 262 -8.35 4.05 -8.00
N THR A 263 -8.26 4.18 -9.33
CA THR A 263 -8.50 5.47 -10.01
C THR A 263 -9.89 6.02 -9.70
N ARG A 264 -10.93 5.17 -9.73
CA ARG A 264 -12.31 5.55 -9.40
C ARG A 264 -12.46 5.96 -7.93
N LEU A 265 -11.83 5.25 -7.03
CA LEU A 265 -11.82 5.58 -5.60
C LEU A 265 -11.14 6.92 -5.36
N ASN A 266 -9.96 7.15 -5.97
CA ASN A 266 -9.23 8.43 -5.87
C ASN A 266 -10.03 9.59 -6.46
N GLU A 267 -10.73 9.39 -7.60
CA GLU A 267 -11.61 10.40 -8.17
C GLU A 267 -12.66 10.87 -7.16
N ARG A 268 -13.30 9.94 -6.46
CA ARG A 268 -14.29 10.26 -5.42
C ARG A 268 -13.69 11.01 -4.23
N LEU A 269 -12.48 10.65 -3.82
CA LEU A 269 -11.79 11.31 -2.70
C LEU A 269 -11.30 12.71 -3.08
N GLU A 270 -10.70 12.86 -4.26
CA GLU A 270 -10.02 14.07 -4.69
C GLU A 270 -10.96 15.10 -5.30
N GLN A 271 -11.90 14.68 -6.18
CA GLN A 271 -12.81 15.57 -6.88
C GLN A 271 -14.11 15.79 -6.11
N ASP A 272 -14.76 14.71 -5.67
CA ASP A 272 -16.05 14.78 -4.98
C ASP A 272 -15.90 15.12 -3.50
N LYS A 273 -14.65 15.07 -2.95
CA LYS A 273 -14.38 15.24 -1.52
C LYS A 273 -15.19 14.29 -0.64
N ALA A 274 -15.45 13.09 -1.16
CA ALA A 274 -16.22 12.08 -0.46
C ALA A 274 -15.48 11.56 0.79
N ASN A 275 -16.23 11.13 1.80
CA ASN A 275 -15.65 10.58 3.02
C ASN A 275 -15.06 9.19 2.73
N PRO A 276 -13.79 8.90 3.07
CA PRO A 276 -13.13 7.62 2.81
C PRO A 276 -13.89 6.41 3.37
N VAL A 277 -14.51 6.55 4.54
CA VAL A 277 -15.31 5.48 5.17
C VAL A 277 -16.53 5.12 4.33
N ASP A 278 -17.24 6.12 3.80
CA ASP A 278 -18.45 5.90 2.99
C ASP A 278 -18.08 5.30 1.63
N VAL A 279 -17.00 5.79 1.01
CA VAL A 279 -16.45 5.23 -0.24
C VAL A 279 -16.08 3.76 -0.06
N ALA A 280 -15.37 3.44 1.00
CA ALA A 280 -14.96 2.06 1.32
C ALA A 280 -16.15 1.13 1.53
N ARG A 281 -17.16 1.58 2.31
CA ARG A 281 -18.38 0.81 2.57
C ARG A 281 -19.20 0.54 1.30
N GLU A 282 -19.26 1.50 0.39
CA GLU A 282 -19.91 1.31 -0.91
C GLU A 282 -19.17 0.28 -1.76
N TYR A 283 -17.84 0.40 -1.85
CA TYR A 283 -17.01 -0.53 -2.60
C TYR A 283 -17.14 -1.98 -2.09
N VAL A 284 -17.05 -2.20 -0.77
CA VAL A 284 -17.20 -3.54 -0.16
C VAL A 284 -18.59 -4.13 -0.44
N ARG A 285 -19.66 -3.31 -0.41
CA ARG A 285 -21.00 -3.74 -0.80
C ARG A 285 -21.10 -4.11 -2.29
N GLU A 286 -20.43 -3.39 -3.19
CA GLU A 286 -20.36 -3.73 -4.62
C GLU A 286 -19.71 -5.10 -4.84
N LEU A 287 -18.71 -5.47 -4.02
CA LEU A 287 -18.09 -6.79 -4.04
C LEU A 287 -18.97 -7.92 -3.49
N GLY A 288 -20.12 -7.59 -2.88
CA GLY A 288 -20.99 -8.56 -2.22
C GLY A 288 -20.36 -9.19 -0.98
N ILE A 289 -19.59 -8.42 -0.25
CA ILE A 289 -18.93 -8.78 1.02
C ILE A 289 -19.71 -8.20 2.20
#